data_345ea7bd34b29dcf7194b82e67fdef92
#
_entry.id   345ea7bd34b29dcf7194b82e67fdef92
#
_cell.length_a   1.000
_cell.length_b   1.000
_cell.length_c   1.000
_cell.angle_alpha   90.00
_cell.angle_beta   90.00
_cell.angle_gamma   90.00
#
_symmetry.space_group_name_H-M   'P 1'
#
loop_
_entity.id
_entity.type
_entity.pdbx_description
1 polymer ?
#
loop_
_entity_poly.entity_id
_entity_poly.type
_entity_poly.pdbx_seq_one_letter_code
_entity_poly.pdbx_strand_id
1 'polypeptide(L)'
;MATRDPNDPVALYLREAASAEPLTAAAEAEIFRRLGASYDWDGDPEKAARRVIESHLRLVVSIAERHAASSDVPLLDLIQEGNIGLLNAVKTFAKKPCGVFSAHASACVENAILEAVEKSR
;
A
#
# COMPACT_ATOMS: atom_id res chain seq x y z
N MET A 1 22.93 -3.21 -11.28
CA MET A 1 21.68 -2.46 -11.15
C MET A 1 21.93 -0.98 -11.27
N ALA A 2 21.22 -0.33 -12.16
CA ALA A 2 21.41 1.10 -12.33
C ALA A 2 20.91 1.84 -11.09
N THR A 3 21.70 2.81 -10.61
CA THR A 3 21.30 3.67 -9.52
C THR A 3 20.20 4.61 -10.04
N ARG A 4 19.14 4.79 -9.28
CA ARG A 4 18.09 5.71 -9.65
C ARG A 4 18.58 7.16 -9.57
N ASP A 5 18.16 7.96 -10.54
CA ASP A 5 18.37 9.39 -10.52
C ASP A 5 17.71 9.95 -9.25
N PRO A 6 18.39 10.82 -8.47
CA PRO A 6 17.79 11.46 -7.31
C PRO A 6 16.49 12.21 -7.60
N ASN A 7 16.28 12.65 -8.86
CA ASN A 7 15.06 13.35 -9.27
C ASN A 7 14.02 12.43 -9.89
N ASP A 8 14.28 11.11 -9.93
CA ASP A 8 13.32 10.12 -10.39
C ASP A 8 12.09 10.17 -9.49
N PRO A 9 10.86 10.23 -10.06
CA PRO A 9 9.62 10.21 -9.25
C PRO A 9 9.54 9.04 -8.28
N VAL A 10 10.07 7.87 -8.64
CA VAL A 10 10.08 6.71 -7.74
C VAL A 10 11.01 6.95 -6.57
N ALA A 11 12.18 7.55 -6.81
CA ALA A 11 13.13 7.88 -5.74
C ALA A 11 12.54 8.89 -4.77
N LEU A 12 11.83 9.90 -5.28
CA LEU A 12 11.14 10.89 -4.45
C LEU A 12 10.04 10.23 -3.63
N TYR A 13 9.26 9.34 -4.23
CA TYR A 13 8.21 8.59 -3.56
C TYR A 13 8.77 7.75 -2.41
N LEU A 14 9.87 7.04 -2.66
CA LEU A 14 10.52 6.22 -1.63
C LEU A 14 11.09 7.07 -0.49
N ARG A 15 11.60 8.24 -0.81
CA ARG A 15 12.12 9.16 0.20
C ARG A 15 11.00 9.65 1.11
N GLU A 16 9.86 10.01 0.55
CA GLU A 16 8.69 10.42 1.31
C GLU A 16 8.18 9.28 2.19
N ALA A 17 8.12 8.07 1.62
CA ALA A 17 7.71 6.89 2.37
C ALA A 17 8.64 6.59 3.54
N ALA A 18 9.96 6.79 3.34
CA ALA A 18 10.95 6.57 4.38
C ALA A 18 10.88 7.61 5.50
N SER A 19 10.34 8.79 5.22
CA SER A 19 10.19 9.84 6.22
C SER A 19 8.98 9.65 7.12
N ALA A 20 8.04 8.77 6.73
CA ALA A 20 6.88 8.47 7.56
C ALA A 20 7.33 7.69 8.80
N GLU A 21 6.77 8.03 9.95
CA GLU A 21 7.07 7.32 11.18
C GLU A 21 6.60 5.87 11.09
N PRO A 22 7.46 4.91 11.50
CA PRO A 22 7.04 3.51 11.52
C PRO A 22 5.83 3.31 12.43
N LEU A 23 4.85 2.58 11.95
CA LEU A 23 3.67 2.26 12.73
C LEU A 23 3.93 0.98 13.50
N THR A 24 3.80 1.04 14.83
CA THR A 24 3.95 -0.16 15.65
C THR A 24 2.76 -1.10 15.44
N ALA A 25 2.95 -2.38 15.73
CA ALA A 25 1.86 -3.36 15.63
C ALA A 25 0.68 -2.97 16.53
N ALA A 26 0.96 -2.45 17.71
CA ALA A 26 -0.08 -2.00 18.64
C ALA A 26 -0.86 -0.80 18.09
N ALA A 27 -0.15 0.17 17.52
CA ALA A 27 -0.78 1.36 16.93
C ALA A 27 -1.63 0.96 15.72
N GLU A 28 -1.14 0.06 14.88
CA GLU A 28 -1.88 -0.45 13.72
C GLU A 28 -3.14 -1.19 14.17
N ALA A 29 -3.05 -2.05 15.16
CA ALA A 29 -4.20 -2.77 15.70
C ALA A 29 -5.27 -1.81 16.23
N GLU A 30 -4.85 -0.74 16.92
CA GLU A 30 -5.76 0.27 17.43
C GLU A 30 -6.48 1.01 16.30
N ILE A 31 -5.76 1.33 15.21
CA ILE A 31 -6.37 1.96 14.04
C ILE A 31 -7.45 1.05 13.45
N PHE A 32 -7.14 -0.24 13.27
CA PHE A 32 -8.12 -1.18 12.72
C PHE A 32 -9.30 -1.39 13.65
N ARG A 33 -9.06 -1.40 14.96
CA ARG A 33 -10.15 -1.51 15.93
C ARG A 33 -11.13 -0.34 15.78
N ARG A 34 -10.62 0.87 15.62
CA ARG A 34 -11.43 2.06 15.42
C ARG A 34 -12.15 2.05 14.07
N LEU A 35 -11.46 1.65 13.02
CA LEU A 35 -12.04 1.58 11.68
C LEU A 35 -13.20 0.58 11.61
N GLY A 36 -13.10 -0.53 12.34
CA GLY A 36 -14.13 -1.57 12.35
C GLY A 36 -15.28 -1.30 13.28
N ALA A 37 -15.08 -0.49 14.33
CA ALA A 37 -16.06 -0.34 15.41
C ALA A 37 -17.18 0.63 15.09
N SER A 38 -17.00 1.58 14.19
CA SER A 38 -18.06 2.50 13.84
C SER A 38 -17.80 3.20 12.53
N TYR A 39 -18.89 3.37 11.78
CA TYR A 39 -18.91 4.26 10.63
C TYR A 39 -18.98 5.72 11.05
N ASP A 40 -19.28 5.96 12.30
CA ASP A 40 -19.38 7.31 12.87
C ASP A 40 -18.11 7.63 13.65
N TRP A 41 -17.06 7.83 12.92
CA TRP A 41 -15.81 8.27 13.51
C TRP A 41 -15.86 9.75 13.80
N ASP A 42 -15.60 10.11 15.03
CA ASP A 42 -15.34 11.51 15.40
C ASP A 42 -14.01 11.99 14.86
N GLY A 43 -13.26 11.12 14.22
CA GLY A 43 -12.03 11.43 13.56
C GLY A 43 -12.16 11.27 12.05
N ASP A 44 -11.13 11.60 11.33
CA ASP A 44 -11.05 11.45 9.89
C ASP A 44 -10.60 10.01 9.57
N PRO A 45 -11.51 9.12 9.09
CA PRO A 45 -11.13 7.74 8.76
C PRO A 45 -10.07 7.67 7.67
N GLU A 46 -10.08 8.63 6.75
CA GLU A 46 -9.07 8.68 5.70
C GLU A 46 -7.69 8.97 6.26
N LYS A 47 -7.62 9.81 7.29
CA LYS A 47 -6.35 10.15 7.93
C LYS A 47 -5.73 8.94 8.63
N ALA A 48 -6.54 8.15 9.33
CA ALA A 48 -6.06 6.96 10.01
C ALA A 48 -5.66 5.88 8.99
N ALA A 49 -6.48 5.67 7.96
CA ALA A 49 -6.17 4.74 6.88
C ALA A 49 -4.89 5.16 6.17
N ARG A 50 -4.68 6.46 5.98
CA ARG A 50 -3.48 7.01 5.36
C ARG A 50 -2.22 6.61 6.13
N ARG A 51 -2.25 6.63 7.45
CA ARG A 51 -1.10 6.22 8.26
C ARG A 51 -0.73 4.76 8.03
N VAL A 52 -1.73 3.88 7.95
CA VAL A 52 -1.50 2.48 7.65
C VAL A 52 -0.94 2.32 6.24
N ILE A 53 -1.51 3.04 5.28
CA ILE A 53 -1.05 3.01 3.88
C ILE A 53 0.40 3.48 3.80
N GLU A 54 0.73 4.61 4.41
CA GLU A 54 2.09 5.16 4.39
C GLU A 54 3.11 4.17 4.96
N SER A 55 2.75 3.43 5.99
CA SER A 55 3.66 2.46 6.60
C SER A 55 3.93 1.24 5.70
N HIS A 56 3.15 1.06 4.63
CA HIS A 56 3.29 -0.07 3.72
C HIS A 56 3.67 0.33 2.29
N LEU A 57 4.07 1.60 2.07
CA LEU A 57 4.42 2.07 0.72
C LEU A 57 5.62 1.34 0.12
N ARG A 58 6.60 0.99 0.94
CA ARG A 58 7.77 0.24 0.46
C ARG A 58 7.38 -1.15 -0.04
N LEU A 59 6.40 -1.76 0.61
CA LEU A 59 5.87 -3.05 0.17
C LEU A 59 5.28 -2.94 -1.23
N VAL A 60 4.48 -1.89 -1.47
CA VAL A 60 3.88 -1.64 -2.78
C VAL A 60 4.95 -1.48 -3.86
N VAL A 61 5.96 -0.65 -3.60
CA VAL A 61 7.03 -0.41 -4.55
C VAL A 61 7.81 -1.69 -4.84
N SER A 62 8.10 -2.48 -3.81
CA SER A 62 8.83 -3.74 -3.96
C SER A 62 8.09 -4.73 -4.87
N ILE A 63 6.78 -4.87 -4.67
CA ILE A 63 5.96 -5.76 -5.50
C ILE A 63 5.86 -5.21 -6.93
N ALA A 64 5.64 -3.90 -7.06
CA ALA A 64 5.55 -3.27 -8.38
C ALA A 64 6.85 -3.44 -9.19
N GLU A 65 8.00 -3.32 -8.55
CA GLU A 65 9.29 -3.49 -9.22
C GLU A 65 9.46 -4.90 -9.78
N ARG A 66 9.02 -5.92 -9.03
CA ARG A 66 9.10 -7.31 -9.52
C ARG A 66 8.30 -7.50 -10.80
N HIS A 67 7.11 -6.93 -10.87
CA HIS A 67 6.24 -7.09 -12.03
C HIS A 67 6.60 -6.15 -13.18
N ALA A 68 7.16 -4.99 -12.88
CA ALA A 68 7.64 -4.07 -13.91
C ALA A 68 8.75 -4.68 -14.77
N ALA A 69 9.58 -5.52 -14.17
CA ALA A 69 10.69 -6.16 -14.86
C ALA A 69 10.22 -7.10 -15.99
N SER A 70 8.99 -7.65 -15.87
CA SER A 70 8.45 -8.61 -16.84
C SER A 70 7.20 -8.08 -17.57
N SER A 71 6.99 -6.77 -17.55
CA SER A 71 5.80 -6.13 -18.09
C SER A 71 6.16 -4.86 -18.83
N ASP A 72 5.34 -4.46 -19.78
CA ASP A 72 5.46 -3.17 -20.48
C ASP A 72 4.80 -2.03 -19.74
N VAL A 73 4.12 -2.32 -18.64
CA VAL A 73 3.45 -1.28 -17.85
C VAL A 73 4.50 -0.47 -17.08
N PRO A 74 4.45 0.87 -17.16
CA PRO A 74 5.40 1.71 -16.42
C PRO A 74 5.32 1.46 -14.92
N LEU A 75 6.47 1.51 -14.25
CA LEU A 75 6.57 1.25 -12.81
C LEU A 75 5.63 2.13 -11.99
N LEU A 76 5.55 3.42 -12.32
CA LEU A 76 4.65 4.33 -11.58
C LEU A 76 3.19 3.93 -11.69
N ASP A 77 2.78 3.42 -12.85
CA ASP A 77 1.39 2.96 -13.02
C ASP A 77 1.12 1.72 -12.17
N LEU A 78 2.10 0.82 -12.07
CA LEU A 78 1.99 -0.35 -11.19
C LEU A 78 1.95 0.04 -9.71
N ILE A 79 2.72 1.05 -9.33
CA ILE A 79 2.69 1.58 -7.97
C ILE A 79 1.31 2.16 -7.64
N GLN A 80 0.73 2.91 -8.57
CA GLN A 80 -0.61 3.48 -8.38
C GLN A 80 -1.65 2.38 -8.23
N GLU A 81 -1.60 1.35 -9.07
CA GLU A 81 -2.51 0.21 -8.96
C GLU A 81 -2.30 -0.54 -7.64
N GLY A 82 -1.06 -0.71 -7.24
CA GLY A 82 -0.74 -1.33 -5.95
C GLY A 82 -1.27 -0.54 -4.77
N ASN A 83 -1.22 0.78 -4.84
CA ASN A 83 -1.76 1.64 -3.79
C ASN A 83 -3.29 1.52 -3.69
N ILE A 84 -3.97 1.35 -4.82
CA ILE A 84 -5.42 1.08 -4.82
C ILE A 84 -5.69 -0.27 -4.14
N GLY A 85 -4.89 -1.28 -4.45
CA GLY A 85 -4.98 -2.58 -3.79
C GLY A 85 -4.76 -2.49 -2.29
N LEU A 86 -3.79 -1.68 -1.88
CA LEU A 86 -3.50 -1.46 -0.46
C LEU A 86 -4.66 -0.76 0.26
N LEU A 87 -5.27 0.24 -0.38
CA LEU A 87 -6.44 0.91 0.18
C LEU A 87 -7.60 -0.08 0.36
N ASN A 88 -7.83 -0.94 -0.63
CA ASN A 88 -8.84 -1.97 -0.53
C ASN A 88 -8.52 -2.97 0.59
N ALA A 89 -7.24 -3.30 0.78
CA ALA A 89 -6.81 -4.17 1.87
C ALA A 89 -7.16 -3.57 3.23
N VAL A 90 -6.94 -2.27 3.41
CA VAL A 90 -7.30 -1.57 4.65
C VAL A 90 -8.80 -1.66 4.89
N LYS A 91 -9.59 -1.38 3.86
CA LYS A 91 -11.05 -1.39 3.97
C LYS A 91 -11.60 -2.79 4.30
N THR A 92 -11.10 -3.82 3.62
CA THR A 92 -11.59 -5.18 3.85
C THR A 92 -11.12 -5.74 5.18
N PHE A 93 -9.88 -5.45 5.57
CA PHE A 93 -9.36 -5.90 6.86
C PHE A 93 -10.07 -5.21 8.03
N ALA A 94 -10.41 -3.93 7.88
CA ALA A 94 -11.15 -3.20 8.92
C ALA A 94 -12.52 -3.81 9.18
N LYS A 95 -13.19 -4.28 8.12
CA LYS A 95 -14.51 -4.92 8.24
C LYS A 95 -14.44 -6.29 8.88
N LYS A 96 -13.42 -7.05 8.56
CA LYS A 96 -13.28 -8.43 9.05
C LYS A 96 -11.80 -8.75 9.27
N PRO A 97 -11.23 -8.28 10.40
CA PRO A 97 -9.84 -8.57 10.72
C PRO A 97 -9.63 -10.09 10.85
N CYS A 98 -8.67 -10.61 10.11
CA CYS A 98 -8.35 -12.03 10.13
C CYS A 98 -6.87 -12.20 9.80
N GLY A 99 -6.11 -12.69 10.76
CA GLY A 99 -4.68 -12.89 10.57
C GLY A 99 -3.88 -11.60 10.68
N VAL A 100 -2.78 -11.55 9.96
CA VAL A 100 -1.84 -10.42 9.98
C VAL A 100 -2.14 -9.50 8.81
N PHE A 101 -2.28 -8.21 9.09
CA PHE A 101 -2.62 -7.23 8.05
C PHE A 101 -1.58 -7.21 6.92
N SER A 102 -0.28 -7.28 7.23
CA SER A 102 0.75 -7.20 6.19
C SER A 102 0.64 -8.35 5.17
N ALA A 103 0.22 -9.53 5.61
CA ALA A 103 0.01 -10.67 4.71
C ALA A 103 -1.21 -10.41 3.81
N HIS A 104 -2.28 -9.89 4.37
CA HIS A 104 -3.48 -9.53 3.62
C HIS A 104 -3.18 -8.40 2.62
N ALA A 105 -2.44 -7.38 3.07
CA ALA A 105 -2.05 -6.27 2.21
C ALA A 105 -1.18 -6.74 1.04
N SER A 106 -0.21 -7.61 1.31
CA SER A 106 0.66 -8.16 0.28
C SER A 106 -0.14 -8.86 -0.82
N ALA A 107 -1.11 -9.69 -0.43
CA ALA A 107 -1.97 -10.40 -1.38
C ALA A 107 -2.83 -9.42 -2.21
N CYS A 108 -3.41 -8.42 -1.57
CA CYS A 108 -4.26 -7.44 -2.26
C CYS A 108 -3.45 -6.59 -3.24
N VAL A 109 -2.26 -6.16 -2.85
CA VAL A 109 -1.36 -5.38 -3.71
C VAL A 109 -0.92 -6.21 -4.91
N GLU A 110 -0.50 -7.45 -4.66
CA GLU A 110 -0.08 -8.36 -5.72
C GLU A 110 -1.19 -8.58 -6.74
N ASN A 111 -2.41 -8.85 -6.27
CA ASN A 111 -3.55 -9.06 -7.15
C ASN A 111 -3.88 -7.82 -7.98
N ALA A 112 -3.84 -6.63 -7.37
CA ALA A 112 -4.12 -5.39 -8.08
C ALA A 112 -3.10 -5.14 -9.19
N ILE A 113 -1.83 -5.39 -8.91
CA ILE A 113 -0.74 -5.20 -9.87
C ILE A 113 -0.85 -6.24 -11.01
N LEU A 114 -1.12 -7.50 -10.66
CA LEU A 114 -1.32 -8.55 -11.66
C LEU A 114 -2.48 -8.24 -12.59
N GLU A 115 -3.59 -7.74 -12.07
CA GLU A 115 -4.72 -7.34 -12.89
C GLU A 115 -4.34 -6.22 -13.86
N ALA A 116 -3.57 -5.25 -13.41
CA ALA A 116 -3.11 -4.15 -14.26
C ALA A 116 -2.22 -4.66 -15.39
N VAL A 117 -1.32 -5.60 -15.08
CA VAL A 117 -0.47 -6.22 -16.09
C VAL A 117 -1.30 -7.01 -17.11
N GLU A 118 -2.28 -7.78 -16.64
CA GLU A 118 -3.13 -8.58 -17.53
C GLU A 118 -3.96 -7.69 -18.46
N LYS A 119 -4.49 -6.59 -17.94
CA LYS A 119 -5.30 -5.67 -18.76
C LYS A 119 -4.50 -4.95 -19.83
N SER A 120 -3.19 -4.84 -19.67
CA SER A 120 -2.32 -4.16 -20.62
C SER A 120 -1.89 -5.07 -21.78
N ARG A 121 -2.16 -6.35 -21.69
CA ARG A 121 -1.81 -7.32 -22.76
C ARG A 121 -2.81 -7.31 -23.90
#